data_19b2f3393f1a60496fb9115c0ea80bde
#
_entry.id   19b2f3393f1a60496fb9115c0ea80bde
#
_cell.length_a   1.000
_cell.length_b   1.000
_cell.length_c   1.000
_cell.angle_alpha   90.00
_cell.angle_beta   90.00
_cell.angle_gamma   90.00
#
_symmetry.space_group_name_H-M   'P 1'
#
loop_
_entity.id
_entity.type
_entity.pdbx_description
1 polymer ?
#
loop_
_entity_poly.entity_id
_entity_poly.type
_entity_poly.pdbx_seq_one_letter_code
_entity_poly.pdbx_strand_id
1 'polypeptide(L)'
;MSFVEMIIVLTIFSILMIALGNSIATLYRTNAYTIAQSYQVFNARRGIESMVRDIREMTFADDGAFPLARMEDHLIGFYSDIDRDDSVEYVEYELATSTILTKRVYDATGGTPAYNTTVADETLILSEFVQNIIDATSTFMYFDTTGTLATATTSVTDIRFIRVQSIVNIDPVRDPGQFMLRSSASLRNIIDNI
;
A
#
# COMPACT_ATOMS: atom_id res chain seq x y z
N MET A 1 31.34 -26.81 52.90
CA MET A 1 30.52 -25.70 52.44
C MET A 1 29.82 -25.09 53.65
N SER A 2 30.00 -23.80 53.84
CA SER A 2 29.30 -23.05 54.89
C SER A 2 27.86 -22.79 54.47
N PHE A 3 26.91 -22.77 55.41
CA PHE A 3 25.49 -22.44 55.14
C PHE A 3 25.38 -21.06 54.41
N VAL A 4 26.23 -20.10 54.75
CA VAL A 4 26.31 -18.79 54.07
C VAL A 4 26.69 -18.93 52.61
N GLU A 5 27.64 -19.78 52.27
CA GLU A 5 28.12 -20.03 50.92
C GLU A 5 26.99 -20.60 50.03
N MET A 6 26.17 -21.49 50.58
CA MET A 6 25.02 -22.03 49.87
C MET A 6 23.94 -20.97 49.59
N ILE A 7 23.66 -20.07 50.53
CA ILE A 7 22.71 -18.95 50.33
C ILE A 7 23.18 -18.01 49.22
N ILE A 8 24.48 -17.66 49.19
CA ILE A 8 25.05 -16.80 48.18
C ILE A 8 24.93 -17.42 46.79
N VAL A 9 25.25 -18.72 46.66
CA VAL A 9 25.14 -19.42 45.39
C VAL A 9 23.67 -19.47 44.90
N LEU A 10 22.70 -19.80 45.76
CA LEU A 10 21.29 -19.82 45.41
C LEU A 10 20.78 -18.43 44.98
N THR A 11 21.26 -17.35 45.66
CA THR A 11 20.85 -16.00 45.31
C THR A 11 21.38 -15.60 43.93
N ILE A 12 22.65 -15.84 43.64
CA ILE A 12 23.26 -15.56 42.33
C ILE A 12 22.58 -16.35 41.24
N PHE A 13 22.32 -17.66 41.48
CA PHE A 13 21.64 -18.53 40.54
C PHE A 13 20.22 -18.05 40.23
N SER A 14 19.46 -17.61 41.25
CA SER A 14 18.11 -17.06 41.06
C SER A 14 18.12 -15.79 40.22
N ILE A 15 19.05 -14.88 40.44
CA ILE A 15 19.18 -13.65 39.65
C ILE A 15 19.52 -14.00 38.19
N LEU A 16 20.43 -14.93 37.94
CA LEU A 16 20.79 -15.38 36.59
C LEU A 16 19.61 -16.01 35.88
N MET A 17 18.81 -16.84 36.56
CA MET A 17 17.63 -17.47 35.98
C MET A 17 16.55 -16.45 35.59
N ILE A 18 16.32 -15.43 36.43
CA ILE A 18 15.40 -14.34 36.11
C ILE A 18 15.91 -13.54 34.88
N ALA A 19 17.19 -13.23 34.84
CA ALA A 19 17.80 -12.50 33.72
C ALA A 19 17.70 -13.28 32.40
N LEU A 20 17.98 -14.58 32.45
CA LEU A 20 17.84 -15.48 31.28
C LEU A 20 16.37 -15.60 30.82
N GLY A 21 15.44 -15.77 31.75
CA GLY A 21 14.00 -15.85 31.46
C GLY A 21 13.49 -14.60 30.76
N ASN A 22 13.85 -13.42 31.26
CA ASN A 22 13.51 -12.14 30.65
C ASN A 22 14.13 -11.96 29.26
N SER A 23 15.39 -12.35 29.07
CA SER A 23 16.08 -12.31 27.79
C SER A 23 15.40 -13.19 26.75
N ILE A 24 15.07 -14.41 27.10
CA ILE A 24 14.35 -15.35 26.23
C ILE A 24 12.96 -14.80 25.86
N ALA A 25 12.20 -14.30 26.84
CA ALA A 25 10.88 -13.73 26.58
C ALA A 25 10.96 -12.52 25.63
N THR A 26 11.97 -11.66 25.78
CA THR A 26 12.20 -10.52 24.90
C THR A 26 12.57 -10.98 23.48
N LEU A 27 13.41 -11.98 23.32
CA LEU A 27 13.77 -12.57 22.03
C LEU A 27 12.53 -13.09 21.30
N TYR A 28 11.67 -13.86 21.97
CA TYR A 28 10.44 -14.38 21.36
C TYR A 28 9.49 -13.26 20.91
N ARG A 29 9.29 -12.24 21.75
CA ARG A 29 8.44 -11.08 21.40
C ARG A 29 8.99 -10.29 20.22
N THR A 30 10.29 -10.08 20.17
CA THR A 30 10.93 -9.34 19.07
C THR A 30 10.89 -10.15 17.78
N ASN A 31 11.15 -11.45 17.84
CA ASN A 31 11.08 -12.33 16.67
C ASN A 31 9.67 -12.39 16.08
N ALA A 32 8.64 -12.56 16.92
CA ALA A 32 7.24 -12.58 16.48
C ALA A 32 6.85 -11.25 15.80
N TYR A 33 7.25 -10.12 16.37
CA TYR A 33 7.02 -8.81 15.78
C TYR A 33 7.73 -8.65 14.42
N THR A 34 9.00 -9.02 14.34
CA THR A 34 9.79 -8.91 13.10
C THR A 34 9.18 -9.75 11.97
N ILE A 35 8.70 -10.96 12.28
CA ILE A 35 8.03 -11.83 11.30
C ILE A 35 6.73 -11.18 10.82
N ALA A 36 5.90 -10.67 11.74
CA ALA A 36 4.66 -10.00 11.39
C ALA A 36 4.89 -8.76 10.54
N GLN A 37 5.87 -7.92 10.90
CA GLN A 37 6.27 -6.74 10.13
C GLN A 37 6.76 -7.12 8.72
N SER A 38 7.60 -8.14 8.61
CA SER A 38 8.11 -8.61 7.31
C SER A 38 6.98 -9.10 6.41
N TYR A 39 5.98 -9.78 6.97
CA TYR A 39 4.80 -10.23 6.24
C TYR A 39 3.98 -9.05 5.69
N GLN A 40 3.76 -8.01 6.48
CA GLN A 40 3.03 -6.82 6.04
C GLN A 40 3.80 -6.03 4.97
N VAL A 41 5.11 -5.89 5.12
CA VAL A 41 5.97 -5.27 4.09
C VAL A 41 5.91 -6.06 2.77
N PHE A 42 5.90 -7.39 2.84
CA PHE A 42 5.76 -8.25 1.66
C PHE A 42 4.39 -8.05 0.98
N ASN A 43 3.30 -8.01 1.74
CA ASN A 43 1.95 -7.75 1.20
C ASN A 43 1.87 -6.36 0.54
N ALA A 44 2.37 -5.33 1.20
CA ALA A 44 2.40 -3.98 0.67
C ALA A 44 3.21 -3.89 -0.63
N ARG A 45 4.37 -4.56 -0.69
CA ARG A 45 5.19 -4.63 -1.91
C ARG A 45 4.42 -5.26 -3.05
N ARG A 46 3.77 -6.40 -2.81
CA ARG A 46 2.95 -7.09 -3.81
C ARG A 46 1.77 -6.21 -4.26
N GLY A 47 1.14 -5.49 -3.33
CA GLY A 47 0.09 -4.52 -3.63
C GLY A 47 0.57 -3.40 -4.55
N ILE A 48 1.73 -2.79 -4.24
CA ILE A 48 2.32 -1.74 -5.08
C ILE A 48 2.69 -2.27 -6.47
N GLU A 49 3.26 -3.47 -6.57
CA GLU A 49 3.60 -4.10 -7.85
C GLU A 49 2.34 -4.33 -8.71
N SER A 50 1.23 -4.76 -8.10
CA SER A 50 -0.05 -4.89 -8.79
C SER A 50 -0.58 -3.54 -9.26
N MET A 51 -0.64 -2.53 -8.38
CA MET A 51 -1.07 -1.17 -8.73
C MET A 51 -0.28 -0.59 -9.90
N VAL A 52 1.05 -0.70 -9.86
CA VAL A 52 1.92 -0.17 -10.93
C VAL A 52 1.68 -0.88 -12.26
N ARG A 53 1.41 -2.18 -12.23
CA ARG A 53 1.05 -2.92 -13.45
C ARG A 53 -0.27 -2.42 -14.02
N ASP A 54 -1.32 -2.35 -13.20
CA ASP A 54 -2.64 -1.93 -13.63
C ASP A 54 -2.63 -0.47 -14.12
N ILE A 55 -1.88 0.43 -13.46
CA ILE A 55 -1.66 1.81 -13.91
C ILE A 55 -0.97 1.88 -15.28
N ARG A 56 -0.05 0.96 -15.59
CA ARG A 56 0.63 0.92 -16.91
C ARG A 56 -0.27 0.41 -18.03
N GLU A 57 -1.26 -0.39 -17.68
CA GLU A 57 -2.24 -0.97 -18.59
C GLU A 57 -3.49 -0.08 -18.77
N MET A 58 -3.50 1.16 -18.21
CA MET A 58 -4.58 2.13 -18.41
C MET A 58 -4.92 2.29 -19.88
N THR A 59 -6.22 2.33 -20.18
CA THR A 59 -6.77 2.53 -21.52
C THR A 59 -8.00 3.46 -21.46
N PHE A 60 -8.50 3.88 -22.62
CA PHE A 60 -9.77 4.61 -22.69
C PHE A 60 -10.92 3.71 -22.26
N ALA A 61 -11.87 4.27 -21.54
CA ALA A 61 -13.09 3.58 -21.15
C ALA A 61 -13.92 3.20 -22.38
N ASP A 62 -14.79 2.22 -22.26
CA ASP A 62 -15.68 1.79 -23.34
C ASP A 62 -16.70 2.87 -23.75
N ASP A 63 -16.98 3.84 -22.88
CA ASP A 63 -17.78 5.04 -23.17
C ASP A 63 -16.96 6.18 -23.77
N GLY A 64 -15.66 5.99 -23.96
CA GLY A 64 -14.70 6.97 -24.49
C GLY A 64 -14.13 7.94 -23.46
N ALA A 65 -14.37 7.74 -22.17
CA ALA A 65 -13.78 8.56 -21.13
C ALA A 65 -12.25 8.42 -21.08
N PHE A 66 -11.58 9.47 -20.61
CA PHE A 66 -10.10 9.51 -20.51
C PHE A 66 -9.60 8.48 -19.48
N PRO A 67 -8.47 7.81 -19.76
CA PRO A 67 -7.93 6.73 -18.93
C PRO A 67 -7.81 7.05 -17.44
N LEU A 68 -7.34 8.24 -17.09
CA LEU A 68 -7.23 8.68 -15.70
C LEU A 68 -8.47 9.51 -15.33
N ALA A 69 -9.33 8.99 -14.47
CA ALA A 69 -10.61 9.60 -14.09
C ALA A 69 -10.53 10.43 -12.80
N ARG A 70 -9.76 9.96 -11.79
CA ARG A 70 -9.63 10.64 -10.48
C ARG A 70 -8.19 10.72 -10.03
N MET A 71 -7.81 11.87 -9.50
CA MET A 71 -6.48 12.19 -8.99
C MET A 71 -6.61 12.80 -7.59
N GLU A 72 -6.29 12.05 -6.55
CA GLU A 72 -6.27 12.53 -5.17
C GLU A 72 -5.01 12.00 -4.46
N ASP A 73 -4.65 12.57 -3.31
CA ASP A 73 -3.47 12.16 -2.55
C ASP A 73 -3.53 10.70 -2.07
N HIS A 74 -4.74 10.22 -1.79
CA HIS A 74 -4.97 8.88 -1.23
C HIS A 74 -5.95 8.05 -2.04
N LEU A 75 -6.38 8.56 -3.21
CA LEU A 75 -7.26 7.86 -4.11
C LEU A 75 -6.84 8.11 -5.55
N ILE A 76 -6.82 7.04 -6.34
CA ILE A 76 -6.68 7.10 -7.80
C ILE A 76 -7.77 6.26 -8.43
N GLY A 77 -8.44 6.83 -9.45
CA GLY A 77 -9.44 6.14 -10.26
C GLY A 77 -9.07 6.20 -11.74
N PHE A 78 -9.11 5.08 -12.42
CA PHE A 78 -8.72 4.95 -13.82
C PHE A 78 -9.41 3.79 -14.52
N TYR A 79 -9.30 3.73 -15.85
CA TYR A 79 -9.87 2.66 -16.66
C TYR A 79 -8.77 1.72 -17.15
N SER A 80 -8.99 0.40 -17.04
CA SER A 80 -8.06 -0.64 -17.46
C SER A 80 -8.81 -1.96 -17.68
N ASP A 81 -8.48 -2.70 -18.74
CA ASP A 81 -8.92 -4.08 -18.94
C ASP A 81 -8.05 -5.00 -18.07
N ILE A 82 -8.58 -5.37 -16.88
CA ILE A 82 -7.80 -6.09 -15.86
C ILE A 82 -7.85 -7.59 -16.08
N ASP A 83 -8.99 -8.12 -16.48
CA ASP A 83 -9.23 -9.55 -16.63
C ASP A 83 -9.03 -10.04 -18.06
N ARG A 84 -8.85 -9.11 -19.02
CA ARG A 84 -8.58 -9.35 -20.44
C ARG A 84 -9.71 -10.04 -21.15
N ASP A 85 -10.92 -9.57 -20.90
CA ASP A 85 -12.15 -10.06 -21.53
C ASP A 85 -12.69 -9.15 -22.64
N ASP A 86 -11.90 -8.16 -23.10
CA ASP A 86 -12.23 -7.11 -24.06
C ASP A 86 -13.22 -6.03 -23.54
N SER A 87 -13.60 -6.07 -22.28
CA SER A 87 -14.32 -4.99 -21.55
C SER A 87 -13.32 -4.18 -20.74
N VAL A 88 -13.60 -2.90 -20.55
CA VAL A 88 -12.71 -2.05 -19.75
C VAL A 88 -13.39 -1.73 -18.43
N GLU A 89 -12.74 -2.06 -17.31
CA GLU A 89 -13.24 -1.79 -15.97
C GLU A 89 -12.80 -0.40 -15.48
N TYR A 90 -13.63 0.20 -14.63
CA TYR A 90 -13.20 1.28 -13.77
C TYR A 90 -12.57 0.73 -12.50
N VAL A 91 -11.32 1.09 -12.26
CA VAL A 91 -10.50 0.63 -11.14
C VAL A 91 -10.23 1.77 -10.20
N GLU A 92 -10.47 1.55 -8.92
CA GLU A 92 -10.20 2.52 -7.88
C GLU A 92 -9.28 1.93 -6.82
N TYR A 93 -8.19 2.62 -6.53
CA TYR A 93 -7.33 2.35 -5.39
C TYR A 93 -7.51 3.44 -4.34
N GLU A 94 -7.85 3.05 -3.12
CA GLU A 94 -8.14 3.98 -2.04
C GLU A 94 -7.46 3.59 -0.74
N LEU A 95 -6.79 4.56 -0.12
CA LEU A 95 -6.46 4.56 1.28
C LEU A 95 -7.38 5.56 1.97
N ALA A 96 -8.53 5.07 2.46
CA ALA A 96 -9.52 5.89 3.18
C ALA A 96 -8.97 6.38 4.53
N THR A 97 -9.81 6.82 5.44
CA THR A 97 -9.43 7.24 6.80
C THR A 97 -8.82 6.13 7.67
N SER A 98 -8.75 4.93 7.14
CA SER A 98 -8.16 3.74 7.76
C SER A 98 -6.69 3.54 7.34
N THR A 99 -6.06 2.54 7.92
CA THR A 99 -4.73 2.06 7.53
C THR A 99 -4.78 0.96 6.47
N ILE A 100 -5.91 0.80 5.78
CA ILE A 100 -6.16 -0.28 4.83
C ILE A 100 -6.18 0.31 3.42
N LEU A 101 -5.29 -0.18 2.57
CA LEU A 101 -5.26 0.13 1.15
C LEU A 101 -6.09 -0.91 0.38
N THR A 102 -7.12 -0.44 -0.31
CA THR A 102 -8.06 -1.28 -1.05
C THR A 102 -8.00 -1.03 -2.56
N LYS A 103 -8.30 -2.07 -3.33
CA LYS A 103 -8.63 -2.02 -4.75
C LYS A 103 -10.11 -2.31 -4.89
N ARG A 104 -10.82 -1.50 -5.68
CA ARG A 104 -12.19 -1.75 -6.11
C ARG A 104 -12.25 -1.79 -7.62
N VAL A 105 -13.04 -2.68 -8.15
CA VAL A 105 -13.27 -2.87 -9.58
C VAL A 105 -14.75 -2.71 -9.85
N TYR A 106 -15.08 -2.04 -10.94
CA TYR A 106 -16.45 -1.78 -11.37
C TYR A 106 -16.54 -2.08 -12.86
N ASP A 107 -17.32 -3.09 -13.20
CA ASP A 107 -17.53 -3.50 -14.58
C ASP A 107 -18.48 -2.53 -15.30
N ALA A 108 -18.26 -2.39 -16.61
CA ALA A 108 -19.16 -1.65 -17.46
C ALA A 108 -20.50 -2.39 -17.59
N THR A 109 -21.61 -1.71 -17.33
CA THR A 109 -22.94 -2.32 -17.40
C THR A 109 -23.79 -1.72 -18.52
N GLY A 110 -24.61 -2.58 -19.18
CA GLY A 110 -25.61 -2.17 -20.17
C GLY A 110 -25.11 -2.19 -21.62
N GLY A 111 -26.06 -2.00 -22.56
CA GLY A 111 -25.74 -1.97 -23.99
C GLY A 111 -25.06 -0.67 -24.45
N THR A 112 -25.11 0.39 -23.64
CA THR A 112 -24.23 1.57 -23.69
C THR A 112 -23.39 1.48 -22.44
N PRO A 113 -22.07 1.33 -22.54
CA PRO A 113 -21.21 1.16 -21.37
C PRO A 113 -21.40 2.29 -20.35
N ALA A 114 -21.65 1.93 -19.10
CA ALA A 114 -21.75 2.87 -17.99
C ALA A 114 -21.20 2.23 -16.71
N TYR A 115 -20.46 3.00 -15.93
CA TYR A 115 -19.81 2.54 -14.72
C TYR A 115 -20.58 2.98 -13.47
N ASN A 116 -21.12 2.00 -12.73
CA ASN A 116 -21.83 2.28 -11.49
C ASN A 116 -20.89 2.16 -10.30
N THR A 117 -20.32 3.27 -9.88
CA THR A 117 -19.37 3.32 -8.75
C THR A 117 -20.00 3.24 -7.36
N THR A 118 -21.30 2.94 -7.27
CA THR A 118 -22.01 2.83 -5.97
C THR A 118 -21.70 1.51 -5.25
N VAL A 119 -21.58 0.43 -6.03
CA VAL A 119 -21.27 -0.92 -5.51
C VAL A 119 -20.19 -1.51 -6.38
N ALA A 120 -19.06 -1.85 -5.79
CA ALA A 120 -17.98 -2.51 -6.51
C ALA A 120 -18.32 -3.97 -6.79
N ASP A 121 -17.99 -4.44 -7.99
CA ASP A 121 -18.13 -5.83 -8.39
C ASP A 121 -17.07 -6.68 -7.68
N GLU A 122 -15.87 -6.14 -7.52
CA GLU A 122 -14.80 -6.75 -6.71
C GLU A 122 -14.18 -5.75 -5.75
N THR A 123 -13.86 -6.20 -4.53
CA THR A 123 -13.10 -5.44 -3.53
C THR A 123 -12.00 -6.30 -2.95
N LEU A 124 -10.76 -5.84 -3.07
CA LEU A 124 -9.57 -6.54 -2.60
C LEU A 124 -8.76 -5.67 -1.62
N ILE A 125 -8.39 -6.22 -0.46
CA ILE A 125 -7.44 -5.58 0.45
C ILE A 125 -6.03 -5.89 -0.03
N LEU A 126 -5.25 -4.85 -0.34
CA LEU A 126 -3.88 -4.97 -0.83
C LEU A 126 -2.84 -4.90 0.29
N SER A 127 -3.06 -4.03 1.24
CA SER A 127 -2.16 -3.83 2.37
C SER A 127 -2.92 -3.31 3.58
N GLU A 128 -2.50 -3.76 4.75
CA GLU A 128 -2.94 -3.27 6.05
C GLU A 128 -1.79 -2.49 6.71
N PHE A 129 -2.09 -1.76 7.78
CA PHE A 129 -1.11 -0.98 8.55
C PHE A 129 -0.36 0.08 7.74
N VAL A 130 -1.01 0.66 6.72
CA VAL A 130 -0.50 1.77 5.92
C VAL A 130 -0.62 3.06 6.72
N GLN A 131 0.48 3.77 6.92
CA GLN A 131 0.57 4.95 7.78
C GLN A 131 0.58 6.28 7.03
N ASN A 132 0.41 6.28 5.71
CA ASN A 132 0.55 7.48 4.87
C ASN A 132 -0.31 8.66 5.34
N ILE A 133 -1.57 8.42 5.70
CA ILE A 133 -2.48 9.48 6.20
C ILE A 133 -1.98 10.02 7.54
N ILE A 134 -1.53 9.13 8.44
CA ILE A 134 -1.03 9.50 9.77
C ILE A 134 0.24 10.34 9.65
N ASP A 135 1.12 9.97 8.71
CA ASP A 135 2.38 10.66 8.44
C ASP A 135 2.22 11.86 7.49
N ALA A 136 0.99 12.26 7.17
CA ALA A 136 0.66 13.34 6.23
C ALA A 136 1.44 13.22 4.90
N THR A 137 1.54 12.01 4.36
CA THR A 137 2.32 11.68 3.17
C THR A 137 1.39 11.12 2.09
N SER A 138 1.35 11.73 0.89
CA SER A 138 0.51 11.28 -0.22
C SER A 138 0.83 9.84 -0.61
N THR A 139 -0.18 9.03 -0.87
CA THR A 139 -0.05 7.67 -1.40
C THR A 139 0.22 7.71 -2.90
N PHE A 140 -0.44 8.63 -3.60
CA PHE A 140 -0.29 8.86 -5.04
C PHE A 140 0.28 10.24 -5.30
N MET A 141 1.26 10.31 -6.18
CA MET A 141 1.86 11.56 -6.65
C MET A 141 1.85 11.55 -8.17
N TYR A 142 1.38 12.63 -8.76
CA TYR A 142 1.17 12.77 -10.20
C TYR A 142 2.18 13.77 -10.75
N PHE A 143 2.75 13.48 -11.91
CA PHE A 143 3.76 14.33 -12.55
C PHE A 143 3.38 14.58 -13.99
N ASP A 144 3.59 15.81 -14.42
CA ASP A 144 3.31 16.27 -15.79
C ASP A 144 4.42 15.86 -16.79
N THR A 145 4.29 16.36 -18.03
CA THR A 145 5.26 16.14 -19.12
C THR A 145 6.65 16.70 -18.81
N THR A 146 6.76 17.67 -17.92
CA THR A 146 8.03 18.30 -17.53
C THR A 146 8.67 17.64 -16.32
N GLY A 147 7.97 16.66 -15.70
CA GLY A 147 8.39 16.02 -14.47
C GLY A 147 8.08 16.84 -13.21
N THR A 148 7.24 17.87 -13.34
CA THR A 148 6.80 18.70 -12.22
C THR A 148 5.63 18.02 -11.50
N LEU A 149 5.59 18.11 -10.18
CA LEU A 149 4.48 17.60 -9.39
C LEU A 149 3.19 18.32 -9.74
N ALA A 150 2.17 17.55 -10.11
CA ALA A 150 0.86 18.08 -10.45
C ALA A 150 0.20 18.74 -9.23
N THR A 151 -0.54 19.81 -9.49
CA THR A 151 -1.34 20.54 -8.51
C THR A 151 -2.83 20.29 -8.77
N ALA A 152 -3.71 20.75 -7.89
CA ALA A 152 -5.16 20.64 -8.06
C ALA A 152 -5.70 21.26 -9.36
N THR A 153 -4.92 22.13 -10.04
CA THR A 153 -5.28 22.77 -11.31
C THR A 153 -4.72 22.07 -12.55
N THR A 154 -3.88 21.03 -12.36
CA THR A 154 -3.29 20.27 -13.49
C THR A 154 -4.37 19.36 -14.09
N SER A 155 -4.50 19.40 -15.43
CA SER A 155 -5.42 18.50 -16.12
C SER A 155 -4.95 17.05 -16.03
N VAL A 156 -5.91 16.12 -15.93
CA VAL A 156 -5.62 14.68 -15.98
C VAL A 156 -4.91 14.29 -17.29
N THR A 157 -5.17 15.01 -18.37
CA THR A 157 -4.56 14.80 -19.70
C THR A 157 -3.07 15.13 -19.75
N ASP A 158 -2.58 15.96 -18.82
CA ASP A 158 -1.18 16.39 -18.78
C ASP A 158 -0.30 15.44 -17.98
N ILE A 159 -0.90 14.50 -17.25
CA ILE A 159 -0.16 13.54 -16.42
C ILE A 159 0.54 12.51 -17.31
N ARG A 160 1.82 12.26 -17.03
CA ARG A 160 2.66 11.30 -17.76
C ARG A 160 3.27 10.24 -16.85
N PHE A 161 3.29 10.51 -15.56
CA PHE A 161 4.00 9.67 -14.63
C PHE A 161 3.28 9.69 -13.27
N ILE A 162 3.05 8.51 -12.71
CA ILE A 162 2.43 8.34 -11.40
C ILE A 162 3.41 7.61 -10.51
N ARG A 163 3.68 8.18 -9.34
CA ARG A 163 4.44 7.53 -8.27
C ARG A 163 3.49 7.05 -7.20
N VAL A 164 3.62 5.79 -6.86
CA VAL A 164 2.91 5.17 -5.74
C VAL A 164 3.88 4.98 -4.59
N GLN A 165 3.48 5.35 -3.38
CA GLN A 165 4.26 5.10 -2.18
C GLN A 165 3.37 4.61 -1.03
N SER A 166 3.90 3.69 -0.24
CA SER A 166 3.23 3.16 0.95
C SER A 166 4.22 3.10 2.11
N ILE A 167 3.82 3.65 3.23
CA ILE A 167 4.54 3.56 4.50
C ILE A 167 3.84 2.52 5.35
N VAL A 168 4.52 1.43 5.68
CA VAL A 168 3.95 0.31 6.43
C VAL A 168 4.60 0.20 7.79
N ASN A 169 3.77 0.16 8.84
CA ASN A 169 4.22 -0.07 10.21
C ASN A 169 3.09 -0.68 11.05
N ILE A 170 3.34 -1.86 11.62
CA ILE A 170 2.38 -2.56 12.48
C ILE A 170 2.22 -1.85 13.84
N ASP A 171 3.32 -1.32 14.36
CA ASP A 171 3.35 -0.67 15.68
C ASP A 171 4.30 0.54 15.62
N PRO A 172 3.76 1.78 15.48
CA PRO A 172 4.57 2.99 15.34
C PRO A 172 5.51 3.28 16.53
N VAL A 173 5.30 2.65 17.68
CA VAL A 173 6.07 2.88 18.90
C VAL A 173 7.23 1.88 19.03
N ARG A 174 7.27 0.86 18.16
CA ARG A 174 8.22 -0.25 18.30
C ARG A 174 9.20 -0.34 17.13
N ASP A 175 10.46 -0.65 17.42
CA ASP A 175 11.48 -0.99 16.43
C ASP A 175 11.37 -2.45 15.93
N PRO A 176 11.70 -2.72 14.64
CA PRO A 176 12.13 -1.77 13.61
C PRO A 176 11.00 -0.83 13.19
N GLY A 177 11.34 0.43 12.91
CA GLY A 177 10.41 1.48 12.55
C GLY A 177 9.66 1.21 11.23
N GLN A 178 9.12 2.28 10.66
CA GLN A 178 8.34 2.22 9.43
C GLN A 178 9.18 1.87 8.20
N PHE A 179 8.58 1.16 7.25
CA PHE A 179 9.15 0.86 5.94
C PHE A 179 8.42 1.65 4.86
N MET A 180 9.17 2.45 4.11
CA MET A 180 8.64 3.16 2.96
C MET A 180 8.94 2.39 1.68
N LEU A 181 7.88 2.03 0.95
CA LEU A 181 7.93 1.38 -0.34
C LEU A 181 7.51 2.40 -1.41
N ARG A 182 8.25 2.46 -2.52
CA ARG A 182 7.95 3.34 -3.65
C ARG A 182 8.08 2.59 -4.96
N SER A 183 7.17 2.88 -5.87
CA SER A 183 7.26 2.46 -7.26
C SER A 183 6.63 3.51 -8.16
N SER A 184 6.77 3.33 -9.49
CA SER A 184 6.34 4.34 -10.44
C SER A 184 5.87 3.73 -11.73
N ALA A 185 4.86 4.34 -12.33
CA ALA A 185 4.32 3.97 -13.62
C ALA A 185 4.39 5.17 -14.59
N SER A 186 4.85 4.91 -15.81
CA SER A 186 4.72 5.85 -16.92
C SER A 186 3.49 5.45 -17.74
N LEU A 187 2.69 6.42 -18.11
CA LEU A 187 1.45 6.25 -18.87
C LEU A 187 1.76 6.21 -20.37
N ARG A 188 2.15 5.04 -20.90
CA ARG A 188 2.58 4.89 -22.31
C ARG A 188 1.43 4.92 -23.30
N ASN A 189 0.31 4.27 -22.98
CA ASN A 189 -0.83 4.10 -23.90
C ASN A 189 -1.60 5.40 -24.18
N ILE A 190 -1.34 6.47 -23.41
CA ILE A 190 -2.00 7.77 -23.59
C ILE A 190 -1.24 8.67 -24.57
N ILE A 191 0.04 8.37 -24.85
CA ILE A 191 0.93 9.25 -25.62
C ILE A 191 0.79 9.00 -27.13
N ASP A 192 0.46 7.80 -27.55
CA ASP A 192 0.50 7.39 -28.97
C ASP A 192 -0.81 7.67 -29.74
N ASN A 193 -1.83 8.24 -29.10
CA ASN A 193 -3.16 8.52 -29.70
C ASN A 193 -3.56 10.01 -29.75
N ILE A 194 -2.58 10.93 -29.70
CA ILE A 194 -2.82 12.38 -29.89
C ILE A 194 -2.09 12.88 -31.13
#